data_902010633ce319738d39cb14f8a439bb
#
_entry.id   902010633ce319738d39cb14f8a439bb
#
_cell.length_a   1.000
_cell.length_b   1.000
_cell.length_c   1.000
_cell.angle_alpha   90.00
_cell.angle_beta   90.00
_cell.angle_gamma   90.00
#
_symmetry.space_group_name_H-M   'P 1'
#
loop_
_entity.id
_entity.type
_entity.pdbx_description
1 polymer ?
#
loop_
_entity_poly.entity_id
_entity_poly.type
_entity_poly.pdbx_seq_one_letter_code
_entity_poly.pdbx_strand_id
1 'polypeptide(L)'
;MALLHVDAIGVKPLLMHNNQGVNPLHPLTREIKVYTSKRTKTDEDLIAISDLEWLLGIYYKEDIGPYLPQHMIMACLENGARKQKLGKTVVVACEIKQFYIPVQYNGPRDLESLKANYEFRDVRVAGVQRSSINRTRPRFEDWSISFDVEYDESLIDEDRLKQCIVDAGKFAGLGDFRKFYGKFSVKFS
;
A
#
# COMPACT_ATOMS: atom_id res chain seq x y z
N MET A 1 15.41 4.76 -23.80
CA MET A 1 14.43 4.69 -22.68
C MET A 1 13.10 5.18 -23.24
N ALA A 2 12.04 4.40 -23.07
CA ALA A 2 10.68 4.76 -23.43
C ALA A 2 9.86 5.01 -22.15
N LEU A 3 8.71 5.64 -22.28
CA LEU A 3 7.82 5.98 -21.17
C LEU A 3 6.45 5.34 -21.41
N LEU A 4 5.92 4.65 -20.41
CA LEU A 4 4.60 4.06 -20.45
C LEU A 4 3.78 4.64 -19.30
N HIS A 5 2.67 5.30 -19.61
CA HIS A 5 1.71 5.77 -18.60
C HIS A 5 0.74 4.66 -18.22
N VAL A 6 0.48 4.52 -16.90
CA VAL A 6 -0.34 3.44 -16.33
C VAL A 6 -1.38 4.03 -15.39
N ASP A 7 -2.65 3.81 -15.69
CA ASP A 7 -3.76 4.00 -14.76
C ASP A 7 -4.16 2.67 -14.15
N ALA A 8 -3.94 2.52 -12.86
CA ALA A 8 -4.35 1.34 -12.10
C ALA A 8 -5.62 1.63 -11.31
N ILE A 9 -6.66 0.83 -11.56
CA ILE A 9 -7.99 0.97 -10.95
C ILE A 9 -8.24 -0.21 -10.02
N GLY A 10 -8.50 0.05 -8.76
CA GLY A 10 -8.76 -0.97 -7.74
C GLY A 10 -9.93 -1.89 -8.12
N VAL A 11 -9.72 -3.18 -8.00
CA VAL A 11 -10.74 -4.24 -8.15
C VAL A 11 -11.11 -4.82 -6.79
N LYS A 12 -10.19 -4.68 -5.85
CA LYS A 12 -10.36 -5.05 -4.43
C LYS A 12 -9.85 -3.90 -3.56
N PRO A 13 -10.42 -3.70 -2.36
CA PRO A 13 -9.98 -2.64 -1.47
C PRO A 13 -8.46 -2.66 -1.25
N LEU A 14 -7.88 -1.49 -1.11
CA LEU A 14 -6.47 -1.31 -0.75
C LEU A 14 -6.36 -1.24 0.78
N LEU A 15 -5.50 -2.06 1.36
CA LEU A 15 -5.08 -1.93 2.75
C LEU A 15 -3.65 -1.39 2.79
N MET A 16 -3.42 -0.32 3.54
CA MET A 16 -2.07 0.21 3.74
C MET A 16 -1.42 -0.38 4.99
N HIS A 17 -0.11 -0.57 4.93
CA HIS A 17 0.71 -0.92 6.08
C HIS A 17 2.11 -0.32 5.91
N ASN A 18 2.30 0.85 6.51
CA ASN A 18 3.60 1.53 6.53
C ASN A 18 4.46 0.92 7.65
N ASN A 19 5.69 0.56 7.31
CA ASN A 19 6.63 -0.07 8.25
C ASN A 19 7.28 0.92 9.25
N GLN A 20 6.87 2.18 9.27
CA GLN A 20 7.42 3.19 10.22
C GLN A 20 7.31 2.76 11.68
N GLY A 21 6.29 1.96 12.02
CA GLY A 21 6.09 1.41 13.37
C GLY A 21 7.17 0.42 13.82
N VAL A 22 8.02 -0.07 12.92
CA VAL A 22 9.18 -0.92 13.26
C VAL A 22 10.27 -0.11 13.96
N ASN A 23 10.37 1.21 13.68
CA ASN A 23 11.33 2.07 14.34
C ASN A 23 10.92 2.33 15.81
N PRO A 24 11.70 1.84 16.81
CA PRO A 24 11.35 2.03 18.23
C PRO A 24 11.48 3.48 18.70
N LEU A 25 12.14 4.33 17.94
CA LEU A 25 12.32 5.76 18.25
C LEU A 25 11.23 6.63 17.61
N HIS A 26 10.40 6.09 16.74
CA HIS A 26 9.31 6.85 16.15
C HIS A 26 8.31 7.30 17.23
N PRO A 27 7.85 8.57 17.25
CA PRO A 27 6.97 9.10 18.29
C PRO A 27 5.73 8.24 18.53
N LEU A 28 4.99 7.90 17.46
CA LEU A 28 3.79 7.05 17.54
C LEU A 28 4.10 5.62 18.04
N THR A 29 5.31 5.09 17.74
CA THR A 29 5.73 3.78 18.25
C THR A 29 6.00 3.83 19.76
N ARG A 30 6.51 4.94 20.27
CA ARG A 30 6.68 5.15 21.72
C ARG A 30 5.33 5.32 22.40
N GLU A 31 4.43 6.09 21.77
CA GLU A 31 3.10 6.35 22.30
C GLU A 31 2.27 5.05 22.39
N ILE A 32 2.20 4.26 21.33
CA ILE A 32 1.43 2.99 21.35
C ILE A 32 1.94 2.01 22.40
N LYS A 33 3.25 2.04 22.74
CA LYS A 33 3.81 1.20 23.79
C LYS A 33 3.25 1.51 25.17
N VAL A 34 2.85 2.74 25.45
CA VAL A 34 2.21 3.13 26.72
C VAL A 34 0.95 2.31 26.95
N TYR A 35 0.16 2.09 25.90
CA TYR A 35 -1.08 1.33 25.97
C TYR A 35 -0.85 -0.18 25.85
N THR A 36 -0.02 -0.61 24.90
CA THR A 36 0.19 -2.03 24.62
C THR A 36 0.92 -2.78 25.72
N SER A 37 1.76 -2.08 26.53
CA SER A 37 2.48 -2.68 27.67
C SER A 37 1.60 -2.93 28.90
N LYS A 38 0.40 -2.35 28.98
CA LYS A 38 -0.51 -2.57 30.09
C LYS A 38 -0.96 -4.04 30.14
N ARG A 39 -0.94 -4.63 31.34
CA ARG A 39 -1.42 -6.01 31.55
C ARG A 39 -2.92 -6.14 31.28
N THR A 40 -3.70 -5.19 31.79
CA THR A 40 -5.15 -5.06 31.55
C THR A 40 -5.39 -3.76 30.83
N LYS A 41 -6.16 -3.81 29.75
CA LYS A 41 -6.50 -2.66 28.90
C LYS A 41 -7.95 -2.31 29.08
N THR A 42 -8.24 -1.02 29.18
CA THR A 42 -9.61 -0.49 29.14
C THR A 42 -10.08 -0.34 27.69
N ASP A 43 -11.35 -0.03 27.49
CA ASP A 43 -11.88 0.23 26.14
C ASP A 43 -11.22 1.47 25.52
N GLU A 44 -10.92 2.50 26.32
CA GLU A 44 -10.19 3.69 25.86
C GLU A 44 -8.77 3.34 25.41
N ASP A 45 -8.09 2.43 26.11
CA ASP A 45 -6.76 1.94 25.71
C ASP A 45 -6.83 1.22 24.35
N LEU A 46 -7.88 0.42 24.14
CA LEU A 46 -8.07 -0.32 22.87
C LEU A 46 -8.39 0.63 21.72
N ILE A 47 -9.18 1.67 21.94
CA ILE A 47 -9.46 2.72 20.97
C ILE A 47 -8.17 3.47 20.61
N ALA A 48 -7.40 3.90 21.62
CA ALA A 48 -6.12 4.58 21.41
C ALA A 48 -5.13 3.71 20.62
N ILE A 49 -5.04 2.41 20.91
CA ILE A 49 -4.21 1.46 20.16
C ILE A 49 -4.67 1.40 18.71
N SER A 50 -5.98 1.28 18.46
CA SER A 50 -6.55 1.23 17.11
C SER A 50 -6.24 2.48 16.30
N ASP A 51 -6.36 3.67 16.90
CA ASP A 51 -6.07 4.94 16.26
C ASP A 51 -4.58 5.07 15.92
N LEU A 52 -3.69 4.69 16.84
CA LEU A 52 -2.25 4.72 16.63
C LEU A 52 -1.78 3.69 15.60
N GLU A 53 -2.37 2.49 15.57
CA GLU A 53 -2.10 1.49 14.52
C GLU A 53 -2.50 2.01 13.14
N TRP A 54 -3.65 2.69 13.04
CA TRP A 54 -4.10 3.31 11.81
C TRP A 54 -3.12 4.40 11.34
N LEU A 55 -2.72 5.31 12.24
CA LEU A 55 -1.73 6.37 11.95
C LEU A 55 -0.36 5.80 11.57
N LEU A 56 0.08 4.72 12.21
CA LEU A 56 1.32 4.03 11.86
C LEU A 56 1.23 3.32 10.51
N GLY A 57 0.02 2.92 10.10
CA GLY A 57 -0.21 2.15 8.88
C GLY A 57 -0.35 2.98 7.61
N ILE A 58 -0.70 4.25 7.71
CA ILE A 58 -0.94 5.09 6.54
C ILE A 58 0.36 5.63 5.93
N TYR A 59 0.42 5.68 4.60
CA TYR A 59 1.36 6.51 3.86
C TYR A 59 0.67 7.84 3.57
N TYR A 60 1.09 8.91 4.23
CA TYR A 60 0.46 10.22 4.14
C TYR A 60 1.49 11.35 4.09
N LYS A 61 1.22 12.34 3.24
CA LYS A 61 1.91 13.63 3.21
C LYS A 61 0.87 14.75 3.10
N GLU A 62 1.12 15.86 3.78
CA GLU A 62 0.17 16.94 3.92
C GLU A 62 -0.21 17.59 2.57
N ASP A 63 0.77 17.72 1.68
CA ASP A 63 0.64 18.29 0.34
C ASP A 63 0.07 17.32 -0.72
N ILE A 64 0.05 16.01 -0.44
CA ILE A 64 -0.33 14.96 -1.39
C ILE A 64 -1.60 14.22 -0.92
N GLY A 65 -1.76 14.06 0.39
CA GLY A 65 -2.72 13.15 1.02
C GLY A 65 -2.18 11.71 1.09
N PRO A 66 -3.06 10.71 1.13
CA PRO A 66 -2.66 9.31 1.06
C PRO A 66 -1.94 8.98 -0.27
N TYR A 67 -0.83 8.25 -0.18
CA TYR A 67 -0.04 7.86 -1.35
C TYR A 67 0.49 6.43 -1.25
N LEU A 68 0.95 5.89 -2.38
CA LEU A 68 1.76 4.67 -2.42
C LEU A 68 3.21 5.04 -2.79
N PRO A 69 4.21 4.51 -2.09
CA PRO A 69 5.60 4.80 -2.39
C PRO A 69 6.07 4.03 -3.64
N GLN A 70 6.97 4.64 -4.42
CA GLN A 70 7.59 4.08 -5.61
C GLN A 70 8.02 2.62 -5.47
N HIS A 71 8.72 2.30 -4.38
CA HIS A 71 9.24 0.95 -4.15
C HIS A 71 8.15 -0.11 -4.01
N MET A 72 6.95 0.26 -3.54
CA MET A 72 5.81 -0.67 -3.46
C MET A 72 5.29 -1.02 -4.84
N ILE A 73 5.22 -0.03 -5.75
CA ILE A 73 4.83 -0.27 -7.15
C ILE A 73 5.87 -1.15 -7.84
N MET A 74 7.16 -0.83 -7.69
CA MET A 74 8.24 -1.65 -8.26
C MET A 74 8.21 -3.10 -7.75
N ALA A 75 8.03 -3.31 -6.44
CA ALA A 75 7.91 -4.65 -5.88
C ALA A 75 6.67 -5.40 -6.40
N CYS A 76 5.57 -4.70 -6.65
CA CYS A 76 4.38 -5.28 -7.26
C CYS A 76 4.64 -5.70 -8.71
N LEU A 77 5.29 -4.84 -9.52
CA LEU A 77 5.70 -5.13 -10.88
C LEU A 77 6.64 -6.34 -10.95
N GLU A 78 7.69 -6.35 -10.16
CA GLU A 78 8.61 -7.48 -10.06
C GLU A 78 7.88 -8.79 -9.77
N ASN A 79 6.97 -8.79 -8.80
CA ASN A 79 6.19 -9.97 -8.44
C ASN A 79 5.26 -10.44 -9.57
N GLY A 80 4.62 -9.51 -10.29
CA GLY A 80 3.82 -9.83 -11.48
C GLY A 80 4.66 -10.44 -12.60
N ALA A 81 5.81 -9.83 -12.87
CA ALA A 81 6.74 -10.27 -13.91
C ALA A 81 7.38 -11.66 -13.64
N ARG A 82 7.46 -12.09 -12.39
CA ARG A 82 7.96 -13.43 -12.03
C ARG A 82 7.17 -14.56 -12.69
N LYS A 83 5.87 -14.35 -12.92
CA LYS A 83 5.03 -15.32 -13.64
C LYS A 83 5.53 -15.59 -15.04
N GLN A 84 6.13 -14.59 -15.69
CA GLN A 84 6.72 -14.70 -17.02
C GLN A 84 8.25 -14.92 -16.97
N LYS A 85 8.83 -15.16 -15.79
CA LYS A 85 10.28 -15.27 -15.54
C LYS A 85 11.06 -13.96 -15.83
N LEU A 86 10.37 -12.83 -15.90
CA LEU A 86 10.93 -11.50 -16.20
C LEU A 86 11.18 -10.63 -14.95
N GLY A 87 11.00 -11.15 -13.72
CA GLY A 87 11.14 -10.36 -12.49
C GLY A 87 12.47 -9.62 -12.40
N LYS A 88 13.60 -10.30 -12.65
CA LYS A 88 14.94 -9.67 -12.66
C LYS A 88 15.10 -8.65 -13.78
N THR A 89 14.54 -8.92 -14.95
CA THR A 89 14.59 -8.01 -16.10
C THR A 89 13.84 -6.72 -15.77
N VAL A 90 12.64 -6.79 -15.21
CA VAL A 90 11.84 -5.62 -14.82
C VAL A 90 12.58 -4.74 -13.79
N VAL A 91 13.26 -5.35 -12.81
CA VAL A 91 14.03 -4.59 -11.81
C VAL A 91 15.18 -3.81 -12.42
N VAL A 92 15.81 -4.34 -13.48
CA VAL A 92 16.95 -3.70 -14.18
C VAL A 92 16.48 -2.74 -15.26
N ALA A 93 15.42 -3.10 -15.97
CA ALA A 93 14.95 -2.38 -17.15
C ALA A 93 13.99 -1.23 -16.85
N CYS A 94 13.33 -1.22 -15.68
CA CYS A 94 12.22 -0.31 -15.41
C CYS A 94 12.46 0.57 -14.18
N GLU A 95 11.96 1.79 -14.25
CA GLU A 95 11.89 2.74 -13.13
C GLU A 95 10.52 3.41 -13.08
N ILE A 96 9.94 3.51 -11.89
CA ILE A 96 8.76 4.36 -11.66
C ILE A 96 9.23 5.78 -11.47
N LYS A 97 8.68 6.74 -12.21
CA LYS A 97 9.17 8.13 -12.18
C LYS A 97 8.79 8.91 -10.93
N GLN A 98 7.63 8.60 -10.33
CA GLN A 98 7.11 9.30 -9.17
C GLN A 98 7.54 8.58 -7.87
N PHE A 99 8.12 9.33 -6.90
CA PHE A 99 8.43 8.79 -5.56
C PHE A 99 7.19 8.55 -4.71
N TYR A 100 6.18 9.41 -4.87
CA TYR A 100 4.92 9.40 -4.13
C TYR A 100 3.78 9.37 -5.15
N ILE A 101 3.06 8.27 -5.22
CA ILE A 101 1.94 8.09 -6.14
C ILE A 101 0.64 8.35 -5.38
N PRO A 102 -0.06 9.49 -5.60
CA PRO A 102 -1.28 9.81 -4.88
C PRO A 102 -2.36 8.77 -5.09
N VAL A 103 -3.03 8.37 -4.01
CA VAL A 103 -4.21 7.52 -4.09
C VAL A 103 -5.43 8.40 -4.34
N GLN A 104 -6.12 8.14 -5.44
CA GLN A 104 -7.41 8.75 -5.76
C GLN A 104 -8.53 7.90 -5.16
N TYR A 105 -9.45 8.53 -4.43
CA TYR A 105 -10.58 7.89 -3.78
C TYR A 105 -11.66 8.94 -3.47
N ASN A 106 -12.85 8.48 -3.13
CA ASN A 106 -13.92 9.35 -2.68
C ASN A 106 -13.89 9.48 -1.15
N GLY A 107 -13.59 10.67 -0.63
CA GLY A 107 -13.52 10.92 0.80
C GLY A 107 -12.67 12.12 1.19
N PRO A 108 -12.50 12.37 2.50
CA PRO A 108 -11.72 13.48 3.01
C PRO A 108 -10.23 13.34 2.63
N ARG A 109 -9.55 14.47 2.49
CA ARG A 109 -8.12 14.49 2.13
C ARG A 109 -7.22 14.78 3.32
N ASP A 110 -7.74 15.45 4.33
CA ASP A 110 -7.00 15.73 5.56
C ASP A 110 -6.95 14.51 6.47
N LEU A 111 -5.85 14.38 7.21
CA LEU A 111 -5.53 13.21 8.01
C LEU A 111 -6.54 12.98 9.16
N GLU A 112 -6.99 14.07 9.80
CA GLU A 112 -7.88 13.98 10.96
C GLU A 112 -9.27 13.50 10.56
N SER A 113 -9.86 14.09 9.51
CA SER A 113 -11.16 13.67 8.98
C SER A 113 -11.10 12.24 8.44
N LEU A 114 -10.00 11.88 7.80
CA LEU A 114 -9.79 10.52 7.28
C LEU A 114 -9.70 9.49 8.41
N LYS A 115 -8.94 9.80 9.47
CA LYS A 115 -8.81 8.96 10.67
C LYS A 115 -10.15 8.81 11.40
N ALA A 116 -10.93 9.89 11.50
CA ALA A 116 -12.22 9.89 12.18
C ALA A 116 -13.30 9.09 11.44
N ASN A 117 -13.17 8.90 10.13
CA ASN A 117 -14.14 8.16 9.33
C ASN A 117 -13.84 6.65 9.35
N TYR A 118 -14.73 5.89 9.98
CA TYR A 118 -14.59 4.42 10.12
C TYR A 118 -14.64 3.66 8.79
N GLU A 119 -15.13 4.23 7.71
CA GLU A 119 -15.09 3.61 6.37
C GLU A 119 -13.66 3.40 5.87
N PHE A 120 -12.71 4.24 6.34
CA PHE A 120 -11.28 4.13 6.02
C PHE A 120 -10.50 3.27 7.01
N ARG A 121 -11.20 2.41 7.79
CA ARG A 121 -10.58 1.49 8.75
C ARG A 121 -10.90 0.05 8.41
N ASP A 122 -9.92 -0.81 8.55
CA ASP A 122 -10.07 -2.26 8.56
C ASP A 122 -9.52 -2.79 9.87
N VAL A 123 -10.40 -3.36 10.70
CA VAL A 123 -10.04 -3.98 11.97
C VAL A 123 -10.17 -5.49 11.84
N ARG A 124 -9.06 -6.20 11.98
CA ARG A 124 -9.03 -7.67 11.85
C ARG A 124 -8.21 -8.32 12.92
N VAL A 125 -8.63 -9.53 13.23
CA VAL A 125 -7.82 -10.45 14.02
C VAL A 125 -6.62 -10.89 13.19
N ALA A 126 -5.43 -10.62 13.70
CA ALA A 126 -4.16 -11.14 13.18
C ALA A 126 -3.57 -12.14 14.15
N GLY A 127 -3.17 -13.30 13.65
CA GLY A 127 -2.42 -14.27 14.43
C GLY A 127 -0.98 -13.78 14.61
N VAL A 128 -0.55 -13.60 15.86
CA VAL A 128 0.84 -13.27 16.18
C VAL A 128 1.36 -14.35 17.12
N GLN A 129 2.25 -15.21 16.60
CA GLN A 129 2.74 -16.38 17.32
C GLN A 129 1.59 -17.29 17.79
N ARG A 130 1.33 -17.37 19.10
CA ARG A 130 0.26 -18.21 19.69
C ARG A 130 -0.94 -17.40 20.19
N SER A 131 -1.02 -16.10 19.87
CA SER A 131 -2.09 -15.21 20.29
C SER A 131 -2.79 -14.58 19.08
N SER A 132 -4.04 -14.17 19.27
CA SER A 132 -4.80 -13.40 18.32
C SER A 132 -4.91 -11.97 18.83
N ILE A 133 -4.56 -10.99 18.00
CA ILE A 133 -4.66 -9.57 18.32
C ILE A 133 -5.43 -8.85 17.22
N ASN A 134 -6.21 -7.85 17.59
CA ASN A 134 -6.79 -6.95 16.61
C ASN A 134 -5.68 -6.07 16.01
N ARG A 135 -5.75 -5.88 14.70
CA ARG A 135 -4.91 -4.95 13.95
C ARG A 135 -5.77 -4.01 13.15
N THR A 136 -5.49 -2.73 13.24
CA THR A 136 -6.18 -1.68 12.50
C THR A 136 -5.30 -1.18 11.37
N ARG A 137 -5.87 -1.12 10.17
CA ARG A 137 -5.19 -0.66 8.95
C ARG A 137 -6.02 0.40 8.23
N PRO A 138 -5.37 1.39 7.58
CA PRO A 138 -6.06 2.24 6.61
C PRO A 138 -6.59 1.41 5.44
N ARG A 139 -7.84 1.66 5.07
CA ARG A 139 -8.56 0.96 4.01
C ARG A 139 -9.15 1.97 3.03
N PHE A 140 -9.00 1.68 1.73
CA PHE A 140 -9.62 2.43 0.64
C PHE A 140 -10.41 1.46 -0.22
N GLU A 141 -11.73 1.64 -0.28
CA GLU A 141 -12.63 0.71 -0.99
C GLU A 141 -12.48 0.89 -2.49
N ASP A 142 -12.86 2.07 -2.98
CA ASP A 142 -12.74 2.46 -4.38
C ASP A 142 -11.52 3.37 -4.54
N TRP A 143 -10.50 2.85 -5.16
CA TRP A 143 -9.23 3.56 -5.30
C TRP A 143 -8.66 3.43 -6.70
N SER A 144 -7.89 4.43 -7.09
CA SER A 144 -7.05 4.38 -8.29
C SER A 144 -5.74 5.13 -8.06
N ILE A 145 -4.76 4.83 -8.88
CA ILE A 145 -3.47 5.51 -8.95
C ILE A 145 -3.05 5.64 -10.40
N SER A 146 -2.29 6.69 -10.71
CA SER A 146 -1.66 6.89 -12.02
C SER A 146 -0.16 7.08 -11.83
N PHE A 147 0.64 6.42 -12.65
CA PHE A 147 2.10 6.50 -12.58
C PHE A 147 2.74 6.22 -13.93
N ASP A 148 3.99 6.68 -14.08
CA ASP A 148 4.77 6.49 -15.28
C ASP A 148 5.90 5.49 -15.04
N VAL A 149 6.05 4.55 -15.96
CA VAL A 149 7.13 3.58 -16.02
C VAL A 149 8.08 3.97 -17.14
N GLU A 150 9.27 4.38 -16.79
CA GLU A 150 10.37 4.49 -17.76
C GLU A 150 11.04 3.13 -17.92
N TYR A 151 11.32 2.70 -19.16
CA TYR A 151 11.88 1.37 -19.42
C TYR A 151 12.88 1.36 -20.58
N ASP A 152 13.79 0.38 -20.56
CA ASP A 152 14.76 0.13 -21.61
C ASP A 152 14.22 -0.90 -22.60
N GLU A 153 13.87 -0.43 -23.82
CA GLU A 153 13.34 -1.25 -24.90
C GLU A 153 14.31 -2.34 -25.38
N SER A 154 15.61 -2.19 -25.12
CA SER A 154 16.60 -3.22 -25.46
C SER A 154 16.53 -4.43 -24.52
N LEU A 155 15.97 -4.28 -23.32
CA LEU A 155 15.84 -5.30 -22.29
C LEU A 155 14.44 -5.90 -22.20
N ILE A 156 13.40 -5.10 -22.43
CA ILE A 156 12.00 -5.53 -22.40
C ILE A 156 11.18 -4.72 -23.40
N ASP A 157 10.45 -5.41 -24.27
CA ASP A 157 9.50 -4.76 -25.17
C ASP A 157 8.22 -4.33 -24.43
N GLU A 158 7.51 -3.35 -25.02
CA GLU A 158 6.34 -2.72 -24.41
C GLU A 158 5.22 -3.72 -24.13
N ASP A 159 4.95 -4.65 -25.04
CA ASP A 159 3.85 -5.62 -24.89
C ASP A 159 4.12 -6.57 -23.72
N ARG A 160 5.35 -7.01 -23.56
CA ARG A 160 5.75 -7.82 -22.38
C ARG A 160 5.67 -7.04 -21.10
N LEU A 161 6.11 -5.76 -21.10
CA LEU A 161 5.98 -4.90 -19.94
C LEU A 161 4.52 -4.71 -19.56
N LYS A 162 3.65 -4.38 -20.50
CA LYS A 162 2.20 -4.27 -20.31
C LYS A 162 1.62 -5.54 -19.70
N GLN A 163 2.00 -6.70 -20.22
CA GLN A 163 1.53 -7.97 -19.67
C GLN A 163 2.04 -8.22 -18.24
N CYS A 164 3.30 -7.86 -17.92
CA CYS A 164 3.82 -7.92 -16.55
C CYS A 164 3.03 -7.04 -15.59
N ILE A 165 2.62 -5.83 -16.02
CA ILE A 165 1.81 -4.91 -15.22
C ILE A 165 0.39 -5.45 -15.02
N VAL A 166 -0.24 -6.02 -16.05
CA VAL A 166 -1.54 -6.73 -15.94
C VAL A 166 -1.45 -7.88 -14.94
N ASP A 167 -0.41 -8.71 -15.03
CA ASP A 167 -0.19 -9.81 -14.10
C ASP A 167 0.10 -9.32 -12.67
N ALA A 168 0.78 -8.17 -12.51
CA ALA A 168 0.98 -7.53 -11.22
C ALA A 168 -0.34 -7.15 -10.55
N GLY A 169 -1.26 -6.52 -11.29
CA GLY A 169 -2.58 -6.18 -10.76
C GLY A 169 -3.41 -7.40 -10.38
N LYS A 170 -3.40 -8.41 -11.23
CA LYS A 170 -4.22 -9.61 -11.05
C LYS A 170 -3.69 -10.55 -9.95
N PHE A 171 -2.38 -10.75 -9.86
CA PHE A 171 -1.79 -11.79 -9.01
C PHE A 171 -0.99 -11.25 -7.84
N ALA A 172 -0.19 -10.19 -8.01
CA ALA A 172 0.61 -9.61 -6.95
C ALA A 172 -0.23 -8.71 -6.02
N GLY A 173 -0.78 -7.62 -6.55
CA GLY A 173 -1.53 -6.61 -5.78
C GLY A 173 -0.64 -5.66 -4.98
N LEU A 174 -1.23 -4.55 -4.55
CA LEU A 174 -0.60 -3.47 -3.79
C LEU A 174 -1.02 -3.50 -2.30
N GLY A 175 -0.25 -2.86 -1.45
CA GLY A 175 -0.54 -2.72 -0.03
C GLY A 175 -0.32 -4.00 0.78
N ASP A 176 -1.19 -4.24 1.76
CA ASP A 176 -1.13 -5.39 2.67
C ASP A 176 -2.23 -6.42 2.38
N PHE A 177 -2.10 -7.62 2.93
CA PHE A 177 -3.03 -8.74 2.69
C PHE A 177 -3.31 -9.03 1.20
N ARG A 178 -2.30 -8.89 0.36
CA ARG A 178 -2.34 -8.95 -1.11
C ARG A 178 -2.97 -10.21 -1.71
N LYS A 179 -3.15 -11.28 -0.93
CA LYS A 179 -3.90 -12.46 -1.37
C LYS A 179 -5.36 -12.09 -1.67
N PHE A 180 -5.96 -11.20 -0.89
CA PHE A 180 -7.38 -10.83 -0.95
C PHE A 180 -7.62 -9.37 -1.28
N TYR A 181 -6.63 -8.49 -1.09
CA TYR A 181 -6.70 -7.04 -1.17
C TYR A 181 -5.73 -6.46 -2.20
N GLY A 182 -5.94 -5.19 -2.54
CA GLY A 182 -5.04 -4.43 -3.40
C GLY A 182 -4.93 -4.92 -4.84
N LYS A 183 -5.90 -5.72 -5.32
CA LYS A 183 -5.96 -6.14 -6.73
C LYS A 183 -6.49 -5.00 -7.58
N PHE A 184 -5.96 -4.87 -8.80
CA PHE A 184 -6.30 -3.79 -9.71
C PHE A 184 -6.31 -4.25 -11.17
N SER A 185 -7.07 -3.55 -11.99
CA SER A 185 -7.00 -3.56 -13.44
C SER A 185 -6.19 -2.35 -13.93
N VAL A 186 -5.73 -2.39 -15.17
CA VAL A 186 -4.91 -1.30 -15.73
C VAL A 186 -5.43 -0.81 -17.07
N LYS A 187 -5.19 0.48 -17.35
CA LYS A 187 -5.27 1.09 -18.67
C LYS A 187 -3.90 1.69 -18.98
N PHE A 188 -3.54 1.71 -20.24
CA PHE A 188 -2.28 2.26 -20.73
C PHE A 188 -2.56 3.41 -21.70
N SER A 189 -1.75 4.45 -21.67
CA SER A 189 -1.79 5.56 -22.63
C SER A 189 -0.38 6.09 -22.91
#